data_146dd6c0826ffda5c50553dc49269e4c
#
_entry.id   146dd6c0826ffda5c50553dc49269e4c
#
_cell.length_a   1.000
_cell.length_b   1.000
_cell.length_c   1.000
_cell.angle_alpha   90.00
_cell.angle_beta   90.00
_cell.angle_gamma   90.00
#
_symmetry.space_group_name_H-M   'P 1'
#
loop_
_entity.id
_entity.type
_entity.pdbx_description
1 polymer ?
#
loop_
_entity_poly.entity_id
_entity_poly.type
_entity_poly.pdbx_seq_one_letter_code
_entity_poly.pdbx_strand_id
1 'polypeptide(L)'
;LHPTKNLLDLGLGVADDGTMVGGAVGRVIASRSAAFEIGDYVMGPFGWASHGCCPAPHLRKLDKNIAPISTALGVLGMPGFTGWYGFEKLGRPRRGETLVVAAATGPVGSMVGQLAKAAGLRAIGIAGGAKKCALAIEHFGFEQCLDHTAFATSKDLRAALKSACPNGVDIYFENVAGKVLEAVMPLMNTGGRIPICGLISWYDEGALGGHAVGGAQDNLPKLWRSILVKRLSINGFIISDHWALFDSFLADIAPRVAAGEIRFYEDITEGLENAPKALTGLLNGQNFGKQLIKL
;
A
#
# COMPACT_ATOMS: atom_id res chain seq x y z
N LEU A 1 -21.60 -6.82 -0.21
CA LEU A 1 -21.03 -5.74 0.61
C LEU A 1 -22.17 -4.80 1.01
N HIS A 2 -22.53 -4.77 2.30
CA HIS A 2 -23.47 -3.77 2.81
C HIS A 2 -22.71 -2.45 2.96
N PRO A 3 -23.18 -1.35 2.34
CA PRO A 3 -22.53 -0.06 2.50
C PRO A 3 -22.76 0.42 3.94
N THR A 4 -21.68 0.55 4.69
CA THR A 4 -21.68 1.35 5.89
C THR A 4 -21.10 2.72 5.53
N LYS A 5 -21.68 3.81 6.01
CA LYS A 5 -21.22 5.19 5.79
C LYS A 5 -19.68 5.31 5.97
N ASN A 6 -19.15 4.61 6.95
CA ASN A 6 -17.71 4.60 7.28
C ASN A 6 -16.82 3.97 6.21
N LEU A 7 -17.33 3.02 5.41
CA LEU A 7 -16.57 2.41 4.32
C LEU A 7 -16.48 3.34 3.10
N LEU A 8 -17.52 4.14 2.85
CA LEU A 8 -17.53 5.16 1.81
C LEU A 8 -16.52 6.27 2.11
N ASP A 9 -16.41 6.69 3.37
CA ASP A 9 -15.44 7.70 3.82
C ASP A 9 -14.00 7.23 3.64
N LEU A 10 -13.76 5.92 3.67
CA LEU A 10 -12.46 5.28 3.39
C LEU A 10 -12.25 4.97 1.89
N GLY A 11 -13.20 5.36 1.01
CA GLY A 11 -13.15 5.03 -0.40
C GLY A 11 -13.44 3.56 -0.70
N LEU A 12 -14.13 2.87 0.21
CA LEU A 12 -14.52 1.47 0.07
C LEU A 12 -16.06 1.38 0.07
N GLY A 13 -16.61 0.55 -0.82
CA GLY A 13 -18.04 0.28 -0.85
C GLY A 13 -18.75 0.74 -2.12
N VAL A 14 -20.05 0.96 -2.01
CA VAL A 14 -20.92 1.31 -3.14
C VAL A 14 -21.55 2.66 -2.85
N ALA A 15 -21.48 3.58 -3.82
CA ALA A 15 -22.12 4.89 -3.76
C ALA A 15 -23.65 4.75 -3.78
N ASP A 16 -24.39 5.84 -3.48
CA ASP A 16 -25.85 5.87 -3.40
C ASP A 16 -26.52 5.47 -4.74
N ASP A 17 -25.85 5.70 -5.86
CA ASP A 17 -26.33 5.31 -7.21
C ASP A 17 -25.99 3.85 -7.58
N GLY A 18 -25.41 3.08 -6.67
CA GLY A 18 -25.00 1.69 -6.90
C GLY A 18 -23.62 1.51 -7.53
N THR A 19 -22.89 2.58 -7.83
CA THR A 19 -21.54 2.51 -8.40
C THR A 19 -20.51 2.10 -7.35
N MET A 20 -19.67 1.11 -7.64
CA MET A 20 -18.50 0.82 -6.81
C MET A 20 -17.55 2.02 -6.83
N VAL A 21 -17.19 2.52 -5.64
CA VAL A 21 -16.28 3.67 -5.52
C VAL A 21 -14.87 3.30 -5.95
N GLY A 22 -14.12 4.27 -6.44
CA GLY A 22 -12.73 4.07 -6.84
C GLY A 22 -12.16 5.26 -7.60
N GLY A 23 -10.85 5.41 -7.54
CA GLY A 23 -10.14 6.36 -8.37
C GLY A 23 -9.98 5.83 -9.80
N ALA A 24 -10.15 6.72 -10.78
CA ALA A 24 -9.88 6.40 -12.18
C ALA A 24 -9.10 7.52 -12.86
N VAL A 25 -8.40 7.18 -13.92
CA VAL A 25 -7.77 8.11 -14.84
C VAL A 25 -8.51 8.06 -16.19
N GLY A 26 -8.68 9.21 -16.82
CA GLY A 26 -9.39 9.28 -18.08
C GLY A 26 -9.07 10.54 -18.85
N ARG A 27 -9.72 10.69 -20.01
CA ARG A 27 -9.60 11.86 -20.86
C ARG A 27 -10.88 12.69 -20.82
N VAL A 28 -10.74 13.99 -20.68
CA VAL A 28 -11.86 14.94 -20.71
C VAL A 28 -12.47 14.92 -22.11
N ILE A 29 -13.77 14.64 -22.21
CA ILE A 29 -14.55 14.66 -23.46
C ILE A 29 -15.51 15.85 -23.49
N ALA A 30 -15.87 16.43 -22.34
CA ALA A 30 -16.65 17.66 -22.23
C ALA A 30 -16.26 18.38 -20.93
N SER A 31 -16.25 19.73 -20.94
CA SER A 31 -15.96 20.55 -19.77
C SER A 31 -16.83 21.81 -19.75
N ARG A 32 -17.29 22.18 -18.55
CA ARG A 32 -17.88 23.50 -18.27
C ARG A 32 -16.94 24.37 -17.43
N SER A 33 -15.79 23.84 -17.05
CA SER A 33 -14.79 24.55 -16.24
C SER A 33 -13.67 25.07 -17.14
N ALA A 34 -13.24 26.30 -16.92
CA ALA A 34 -12.09 26.89 -17.61
C ALA A 34 -10.75 26.23 -17.21
N ALA A 35 -10.72 25.43 -16.14
CA ALA A 35 -9.51 24.74 -15.70
C ALA A 35 -9.18 23.48 -16.54
N PHE A 36 -10.13 22.96 -17.32
CA PHE A 36 -9.99 21.73 -18.09
C PHE A 36 -10.47 21.89 -19.53
N GLU A 37 -9.66 21.43 -20.46
CA GLU A 37 -9.96 21.40 -21.89
C GLU A 37 -10.30 19.98 -22.35
N ILE A 38 -11.05 19.86 -23.46
CA ILE A 38 -11.29 18.57 -24.10
C ILE A 38 -9.94 17.98 -24.53
N GLY A 39 -9.69 16.73 -24.15
CA GLY A 39 -8.43 16.06 -24.43
C GLY A 39 -7.45 16.02 -23.26
N ASP A 40 -7.65 16.83 -22.21
CA ASP A 40 -6.86 16.75 -20.99
C ASP A 40 -6.98 15.37 -20.33
N TYR A 41 -5.89 14.91 -19.71
CA TYR A 41 -5.93 13.74 -18.86
C TYR A 41 -6.14 14.15 -17.42
N VAL A 42 -7.02 13.42 -16.73
CA VAL A 42 -7.41 13.70 -15.35
C VAL A 42 -7.48 12.43 -14.51
N MET A 43 -7.21 12.58 -13.22
CA MET A 43 -7.51 11.58 -12.19
C MET A 43 -8.64 12.12 -11.31
N GLY A 44 -9.61 11.28 -11.00
CA GLY A 44 -10.73 11.65 -10.14
C GLY A 44 -11.48 10.44 -9.58
N PRO A 45 -12.49 10.66 -8.71
CA PRO A 45 -13.28 9.62 -8.05
C PRO A 45 -14.44 9.15 -8.94
N PHE A 46 -14.14 8.62 -10.12
CA PHE A 46 -15.16 8.21 -11.09
C PHE A 46 -15.82 6.86 -10.81
N GLY A 47 -15.25 6.07 -9.88
CA GLY A 47 -15.75 4.73 -9.59
C GLY A 47 -15.56 3.74 -10.74
N TRP A 48 -16.31 2.64 -10.69
CA TRP A 48 -16.31 1.60 -11.73
C TRP A 48 -17.30 1.97 -12.83
N ALA A 49 -16.91 2.87 -13.69
CA ALA A 49 -17.73 3.37 -14.77
C ALA A 49 -16.88 3.66 -16.02
N SER A 50 -17.48 3.48 -17.20
CA SER A 50 -16.84 3.81 -18.47
C SER A 50 -16.72 5.32 -18.69
N HIS A 51 -17.64 6.09 -18.12
CA HIS A 51 -17.69 7.55 -18.18
C HIS A 51 -18.17 8.07 -16.82
N GLY A 52 -17.71 9.26 -16.44
CA GLY A 52 -18.15 9.91 -15.22
C GLY A 52 -18.15 11.43 -15.35
N CYS A 53 -18.95 12.08 -14.54
CA CYS A 53 -18.97 13.52 -14.37
C CYS A 53 -18.55 13.88 -12.95
N CYS A 54 -17.62 14.83 -12.81
CA CYS A 54 -17.07 15.18 -11.52
C CYS A 54 -16.85 16.71 -11.45
N PRO A 55 -17.11 17.37 -10.30
CA PRO A 55 -16.76 18.76 -10.10
C PRO A 55 -15.24 19.00 -10.25
N ALA A 56 -14.88 20.08 -10.94
CA ALA A 56 -13.50 20.41 -11.25
C ALA A 56 -12.52 20.40 -10.03
N PRO A 57 -12.91 20.87 -8.83
CA PRO A 57 -12.02 20.82 -7.65
C PRO A 57 -11.63 19.42 -7.19
N HIS A 58 -12.36 18.39 -7.58
CA HIS A 58 -12.07 16.99 -7.24
C HIS A 58 -11.20 16.28 -8.26
N LEU A 59 -10.81 17.00 -9.33
CA LEU A 59 -9.99 16.45 -10.41
C LEU A 59 -8.55 16.97 -10.32
N ARG A 60 -7.63 16.06 -10.57
CA ARG A 60 -6.22 16.39 -10.77
C ARG A 60 -5.85 16.23 -12.24
N LYS A 61 -5.36 17.31 -12.88
CA LYS A 61 -4.81 17.27 -14.24
C LYS A 61 -3.49 16.48 -14.25
N LEU A 62 -3.30 15.64 -15.24
CA LEU A 62 -2.14 14.77 -15.40
C LEU A 62 -1.29 15.19 -16.57
N ASP A 63 0.03 15.20 -16.37
CA ASP A 63 0.99 15.36 -17.46
C ASP A 63 1.49 13.99 -17.93
N LYS A 64 1.07 13.58 -19.11
CA LYS A 64 1.47 12.31 -19.75
C LYS A 64 2.96 12.24 -20.11
N ASN A 65 3.68 13.38 -20.11
CA ASN A 65 5.10 13.41 -20.43
C ASN A 65 5.99 13.02 -19.26
N ILE A 66 5.47 13.03 -18.03
CA ILE A 66 6.21 12.62 -16.82
C ILE A 66 6.27 11.10 -16.72
N ALA A 67 5.11 10.44 -16.86
CA ALA A 67 4.97 9.00 -16.77
C ALA A 67 3.63 8.56 -17.40
N PRO A 68 3.40 7.26 -17.65
CA PRO A 68 2.08 6.75 -18.03
C PRO A 68 1.00 7.24 -17.06
N ILE A 69 -0.16 7.67 -17.59
CA ILE A 69 -1.24 8.25 -16.77
C ILE A 69 -1.76 7.28 -15.68
N SER A 70 -1.65 5.97 -15.91
CA SER A 70 -1.99 4.92 -14.94
C SER A 70 -1.23 5.04 -13.62
N THR A 71 0.00 5.57 -13.65
CA THR A 71 0.83 5.81 -12.46
C THR A 71 0.15 6.70 -11.42
N ALA A 72 -0.78 7.56 -11.84
CA ALA A 72 -1.59 8.39 -10.96
C ALA A 72 -2.54 7.59 -10.05
N LEU A 73 -2.78 6.31 -10.35
CA LEU A 73 -3.54 5.38 -9.50
C LEU A 73 -2.64 4.50 -8.63
N GLY A 74 -1.33 4.56 -8.84
CA GLY A 74 -0.32 3.73 -8.18
C GLY A 74 0.82 4.55 -7.59
N VAL A 75 1.99 4.46 -8.24
CA VAL A 75 3.26 5.02 -7.78
C VAL A 75 3.25 6.55 -7.63
N LEU A 76 2.53 7.28 -8.48
CA LEU A 76 2.32 8.75 -8.42
C LEU A 76 0.91 9.14 -7.95
N GLY A 77 0.25 8.25 -7.24
CA GLY A 77 -1.07 8.42 -6.65
C GLY A 77 -1.09 8.16 -5.16
N MET A 78 -2.30 7.93 -4.64
CA MET A 78 -2.53 7.70 -3.22
C MET A 78 -1.66 6.56 -2.65
N PRO A 79 -1.48 5.39 -3.31
CA PRO A 79 -0.64 4.34 -2.75
C PRO A 79 0.85 4.72 -2.64
N GLY A 80 1.42 5.40 -3.64
CA GLY A 80 2.80 5.90 -3.57
C GLY A 80 2.95 6.94 -2.47
N PHE A 81 2.01 7.88 -2.37
CA PHE A 81 1.98 8.89 -1.30
C PHE A 81 1.87 8.26 0.09
N THR A 82 1.06 7.23 0.23
CA THR A 82 0.92 6.47 1.49
C THR A 82 2.27 5.86 1.90
N GLY A 83 2.96 5.20 0.97
CA GLY A 83 4.28 4.62 1.21
C GLY A 83 5.32 5.67 1.59
N TRP A 84 5.40 6.75 0.83
CA TRP A 84 6.31 7.87 1.08
C TRP A 84 6.06 8.53 2.46
N TYR A 85 4.80 8.87 2.75
CA TYR A 85 4.44 9.50 4.02
C TYR A 85 4.74 8.59 5.21
N GLY A 86 4.27 7.36 5.17
CA GLY A 86 4.47 6.41 6.27
C GLY A 86 5.96 6.11 6.51
N PHE A 87 6.76 6.01 5.44
CA PHE A 87 8.21 5.79 5.56
C PHE A 87 8.94 7.01 6.09
N GLU A 88 8.78 8.17 5.44
CA GLU A 88 9.52 9.39 5.77
C GLU A 88 9.09 10.01 7.11
N LYS A 89 7.77 10.16 7.32
CA LYS A 89 7.24 10.91 8.46
C LYS A 89 7.06 10.07 9.72
N LEU A 90 6.65 8.82 9.57
CA LEU A 90 6.38 7.94 10.70
C LEU A 90 7.50 6.91 10.93
N GLY A 91 8.07 6.36 9.87
CA GLY A 91 9.25 5.49 9.92
C GLY A 91 10.50 6.22 10.39
N ARG A 92 10.67 7.46 9.97
CA ARG A 92 11.84 8.31 10.31
C ARG A 92 13.15 7.54 10.13
N PRO A 93 13.46 7.11 8.90
CA PRO A 93 14.54 6.18 8.61
C PRO A 93 15.91 6.77 8.98
N ARG A 94 16.83 5.90 9.37
CA ARG A 94 18.23 6.24 9.59
C ARG A 94 19.09 5.25 8.82
N ARG A 95 20.13 5.77 8.18
CA ARG A 95 21.07 4.93 7.42
C ARG A 95 21.60 3.77 8.28
N GLY A 96 21.64 2.56 7.69
CA GLY A 96 22.13 1.35 8.33
C GLY A 96 21.07 0.59 9.14
N GLU A 97 19.86 1.12 9.30
CA GLU A 97 18.74 0.42 9.95
C GLU A 97 18.19 -0.71 9.06
N THR A 98 17.47 -1.62 9.69
CA THR A 98 16.74 -2.70 9.01
C THR A 98 15.26 -2.37 8.95
N LEU A 99 14.71 -2.32 7.74
CA LEU A 99 13.28 -2.22 7.49
C LEU A 99 12.72 -3.58 7.08
N VAL A 100 11.58 -3.97 7.67
CA VAL A 100 10.72 -5.05 7.17
C VAL A 100 9.43 -4.46 6.64
N VAL A 101 9.01 -4.89 5.45
CA VAL A 101 7.78 -4.44 4.80
C VAL A 101 6.87 -5.63 4.51
N ALA A 102 5.64 -5.59 5.00
CA ALA A 102 4.58 -6.52 4.63
C ALA A 102 3.94 -6.13 3.28
N ALA A 103 3.48 -7.12 2.50
CA ALA A 103 2.98 -6.93 1.12
C ALA A 103 3.98 -6.17 0.22
N ALA A 104 5.23 -6.63 0.23
CA ALA A 104 6.39 -5.95 -0.38
C ALA A 104 6.24 -5.63 -1.88
N THR A 105 5.42 -6.36 -2.63
CA THR A 105 5.21 -6.14 -4.07
C THR A 105 3.99 -5.28 -4.39
N GLY A 106 3.16 -4.96 -3.40
CA GLY A 106 2.05 -4.04 -3.58
C GLY A 106 2.53 -2.60 -3.82
N PRO A 107 1.68 -1.70 -4.31
CA PRO A 107 2.10 -0.34 -4.70
C PRO A 107 2.62 0.49 -3.52
N VAL A 108 2.16 0.24 -2.29
CA VAL A 108 2.69 0.86 -1.07
C VAL A 108 4.01 0.21 -0.66
N GLY A 109 4.03 -1.13 -0.53
CA GLY A 109 5.20 -1.85 -0.05
C GLY A 109 6.42 -1.71 -0.96
N SER A 110 6.22 -1.73 -2.28
CA SER A 110 7.30 -1.54 -3.25
C SER A 110 7.89 -0.13 -3.20
N MET A 111 7.07 0.89 -2.99
CA MET A 111 7.54 2.27 -2.77
C MET A 111 8.43 2.33 -1.52
N VAL A 112 7.94 1.80 -0.39
CA VAL A 112 8.66 1.81 0.89
C VAL A 112 10.01 1.09 0.80
N GLY A 113 10.06 -0.09 0.15
CA GLY A 113 11.31 -0.85 -0.01
C GLY A 113 12.35 -0.10 -0.84
N GLN A 114 11.94 0.54 -1.92
CA GLN A 114 12.83 1.33 -2.78
C GLN A 114 13.33 2.60 -2.08
N LEU A 115 12.47 3.29 -1.34
CA LEU A 115 12.87 4.44 -0.51
C LEU A 115 13.86 4.03 0.57
N ALA A 116 13.63 2.90 1.24
CA ALA A 116 14.54 2.36 2.25
C ALA A 116 15.92 2.05 1.67
N LYS A 117 15.97 1.39 0.52
CA LYS A 117 17.23 1.14 -0.17
C LYS A 117 17.97 2.43 -0.52
N ALA A 118 17.26 3.42 -1.08
CA ALA A 118 17.83 4.71 -1.42
C ALA A 118 18.37 5.46 -0.20
N ALA A 119 17.71 5.33 0.96
CA ALA A 119 18.14 5.90 2.25
C ALA A 119 19.26 5.09 2.93
N GLY A 120 19.71 3.99 2.32
CA GLY A 120 20.79 3.14 2.84
C GLY A 120 20.38 2.22 3.98
N LEU A 121 19.12 1.80 4.03
CA LEU A 121 18.62 0.77 4.92
C LEU A 121 18.71 -0.62 4.27
N ARG A 122 18.74 -1.66 5.11
CA ARG A 122 18.44 -3.02 4.67
C ARG A 122 16.93 -3.17 4.52
N ALA A 123 16.46 -3.41 3.31
CA ALA A 123 15.05 -3.61 3.01
C ALA A 123 14.73 -5.11 2.86
N ILE A 124 13.99 -5.65 3.80
CA ILE A 124 13.52 -7.04 3.80
C ILE A 124 12.02 -7.05 3.50
N GLY A 125 11.63 -7.75 2.44
CA GLY A 125 10.24 -7.89 2.02
C GLY A 125 9.58 -9.13 2.61
N ILE A 126 8.26 -9.08 2.74
CA ILE A 126 7.41 -10.25 2.97
C ILE A 126 6.30 -10.21 1.92
N ALA A 127 6.15 -11.30 1.16
CA ALA A 127 5.15 -11.41 0.10
C ALA A 127 4.54 -12.81 0.06
N GLY A 128 3.47 -13.02 -0.70
CA GLY A 128 2.84 -14.32 -0.88
C GLY A 128 3.30 -15.00 -2.18
N GLY A 129 4.08 -16.07 -2.05
CA GLY A 129 4.56 -16.89 -3.16
C GLY A 129 5.94 -16.47 -3.70
N ALA A 130 6.68 -17.47 -4.15
CA ALA A 130 8.06 -17.31 -4.64
C ALA A 130 8.21 -16.29 -5.79
N LYS A 131 7.23 -16.24 -6.70
CA LYS A 131 7.23 -15.28 -7.83
C LYS A 131 7.19 -13.83 -7.36
N LYS A 132 6.39 -13.52 -6.33
CA LYS A 132 6.35 -12.17 -5.75
C LYS A 132 7.64 -11.85 -5.02
N CYS A 133 8.22 -12.81 -4.32
CA CYS A 133 9.52 -12.62 -3.68
C CYS A 133 10.62 -12.32 -4.71
N ALA A 134 10.65 -13.05 -5.83
CA ALA A 134 11.56 -12.75 -6.93
C ALA A 134 11.35 -11.34 -7.48
N LEU A 135 10.09 -10.94 -7.75
CA LEU A 135 9.76 -9.58 -8.19
C LEU A 135 10.25 -8.51 -7.19
N ALA A 136 10.07 -8.75 -5.89
CA ALA A 136 10.55 -7.81 -4.87
C ALA A 136 12.07 -7.61 -4.94
N ILE A 137 12.83 -8.69 -5.10
CA ILE A 137 14.29 -8.64 -5.14
C ILE A 137 14.79 -8.07 -6.48
N GLU A 138 14.35 -8.63 -7.59
CA GLU A 138 14.91 -8.35 -8.92
C GLU A 138 14.45 -7.00 -9.48
N HIS A 139 13.17 -6.66 -9.24
CA HIS A 139 12.58 -5.45 -9.80
C HIS A 139 12.61 -4.27 -8.83
N PHE A 140 12.26 -4.48 -7.56
CA PHE A 140 12.21 -3.40 -6.57
C PHE A 140 13.49 -3.28 -5.73
N GLY A 141 14.40 -4.25 -5.82
CA GLY A 141 15.72 -4.20 -5.20
C GLY A 141 15.74 -4.40 -3.70
N PHE A 142 14.76 -5.14 -3.16
CA PHE A 142 14.86 -5.65 -1.79
C PHE A 142 16.10 -6.53 -1.65
N GLU A 143 16.75 -6.49 -0.50
CA GLU A 143 17.92 -7.35 -0.23
C GLU A 143 17.49 -8.82 -0.11
N GLN A 144 16.36 -9.07 0.54
CA GLN A 144 15.71 -10.37 0.64
C GLN A 144 14.19 -10.20 0.65
N CYS A 145 13.47 -11.25 0.26
CA CYS A 145 12.02 -11.31 0.43
C CYS A 145 11.61 -12.73 0.87
N LEU A 146 10.81 -12.81 1.92
CA LEU A 146 10.32 -14.06 2.48
C LEU A 146 8.92 -14.35 2.00
N ASP A 147 8.72 -15.57 1.50
CA ASP A 147 7.40 -16.07 1.16
C ASP A 147 6.67 -16.52 2.43
N HIS A 148 5.74 -15.69 2.91
CA HIS A 148 4.99 -16.03 4.13
C HIS A 148 4.09 -17.28 3.97
N THR A 149 3.77 -17.68 2.74
CA THR A 149 2.92 -18.86 2.49
C THR A 149 3.69 -20.18 2.69
N ALA A 150 5.01 -20.15 2.59
CA ALA A 150 5.88 -21.30 2.84
C ALA A 150 5.98 -21.68 4.33
N PHE A 151 5.47 -20.86 5.24
CA PHE A 151 5.53 -21.09 6.68
C PHE A 151 4.13 -21.32 7.26
N ALA A 152 3.95 -22.45 7.95
CA ALA A 152 2.67 -22.80 8.55
C ALA A 152 2.31 -21.86 9.71
N THR A 153 3.30 -21.48 10.54
CA THR A 153 3.08 -20.69 11.75
C THR A 153 3.86 -19.38 11.77
N SER A 154 3.41 -18.43 12.61
CA SER A 154 4.17 -17.19 12.87
C SER A 154 5.53 -17.45 13.50
N LYS A 155 5.69 -18.57 14.23
CA LYS A 155 6.96 -18.98 14.83
C LYS A 155 7.99 -19.36 13.76
N ASP A 156 7.58 -20.13 12.75
CA ASP A 156 8.46 -20.57 11.67
C ASP A 156 8.87 -19.38 10.80
N LEU A 157 7.93 -18.51 10.44
CA LEU A 157 8.22 -17.26 9.72
C LEU A 157 9.17 -16.37 10.54
N ARG A 158 8.99 -16.29 11.85
CA ARG A 158 9.89 -15.53 12.74
C ARG A 158 11.31 -16.08 12.72
N ALA A 159 11.49 -17.40 12.72
CA ALA A 159 12.81 -18.00 12.65
C ALA A 159 13.55 -17.62 11.36
N ALA A 160 12.85 -17.66 10.23
CA ALA A 160 13.40 -17.20 8.96
C ALA A 160 13.71 -15.68 8.94
N LEU A 161 12.79 -14.86 9.48
CA LEU A 161 12.99 -13.41 9.62
C LEU A 161 14.19 -13.09 10.52
N LYS A 162 14.41 -13.84 11.60
CA LYS A 162 15.57 -13.65 12.48
C LYS A 162 16.88 -13.87 11.73
N SER A 163 16.93 -14.83 10.82
CA SER A 163 18.09 -15.06 9.96
C SER A 163 18.28 -13.94 8.93
N ALA A 164 17.19 -13.42 8.35
CA ALA A 164 17.22 -12.30 7.41
C ALA A 164 17.54 -10.95 8.09
N CYS A 165 17.20 -10.81 9.38
CA CYS A 165 17.39 -9.61 10.20
C CYS A 165 18.29 -9.89 11.41
N PRO A 166 19.58 -10.19 11.24
CA PRO A 166 20.46 -10.61 12.34
C PRO A 166 20.60 -9.53 13.43
N ASN A 167 20.46 -8.27 13.08
CA ASN A 167 20.52 -7.10 13.98
C ASN A 167 19.14 -6.67 14.48
N GLY A 168 18.08 -7.45 14.23
CA GLY A 168 16.71 -7.10 14.56
C GLY A 168 16.06 -6.17 13.52
N VAL A 169 14.89 -5.60 13.87
CA VAL A 169 14.06 -4.77 12.99
C VAL A 169 13.87 -3.40 13.60
N ASP A 170 14.26 -2.35 12.90
CA ASP A 170 14.14 -0.97 13.35
C ASP A 170 12.83 -0.34 12.89
N ILE A 171 12.41 -0.67 11.67
CA ILE A 171 11.15 -0.19 11.10
C ILE A 171 10.36 -1.38 10.56
N TYR A 172 9.12 -1.52 11.00
CA TYR A 172 8.16 -2.46 10.40
C TYR A 172 7.02 -1.70 9.77
N PHE A 173 6.94 -1.75 8.44
CA PHE A 173 5.85 -1.11 7.70
C PHE A 173 4.69 -2.10 7.55
N GLU A 174 3.63 -1.86 8.30
CA GLU A 174 2.50 -2.78 8.43
C GLU A 174 1.42 -2.52 7.38
N ASN A 175 1.13 -3.55 6.57
CA ASN A 175 0.09 -3.54 5.56
C ASN A 175 -0.89 -4.71 5.69
N VAL A 176 -0.59 -5.72 6.51
CA VAL A 176 -1.23 -7.05 6.42
C VAL A 176 -1.89 -7.49 7.72
N ALA A 177 -1.24 -7.34 8.88
CA ALA A 177 -1.63 -7.91 10.17
C ALA A 177 -1.41 -9.44 10.30
N GLY A 178 -2.15 -10.09 11.20
CA GLY A 178 -2.18 -11.54 11.38
C GLY A 178 -0.81 -12.18 11.61
N LYS A 179 -0.59 -13.34 10.97
CA LYS A 179 0.63 -14.14 11.10
C LYS A 179 1.93 -13.37 10.88
N VAL A 180 1.90 -12.38 9.95
CA VAL A 180 3.09 -11.57 9.63
C VAL A 180 3.44 -10.66 10.79
N LEU A 181 2.46 -9.91 11.31
CA LEU A 181 2.63 -9.04 12.48
C LEU A 181 3.16 -9.83 13.69
N GLU A 182 2.58 -11.00 13.98
CA GLU A 182 3.00 -11.86 15.06
C GLU A 182 4.45 -12.36 14.91
N ALA A 183 4.91 -12.56 13.69
CA ALA A 183 6.27 -12.98 13.41
C ALA A 183 7.29 -11.84 13.60
N VAL A 184 6.96 -10.62 13.16
CA VAL A 184 7.86 -9.46 13.18
C VAL A 184 7.98 -8.83 14.58
N MET A 185 6.87 -8.68 15.31
CA MET A 185 6.83 -7.97 16.60
C MET A 185 7.92 -8.38 17.61
N PRO A 186 8.23 -9.67 17.81
CA PRO A 186 9.30 -10.09 18.73
C PRO A 186 10.71 -9.68 18.27
N LEU A 187 10.90 -9.40 16.99
CA LEU A 187 12.19 -9.03 16.38
C LEU A 187 12.45 -7.52 16.38
N MET A 188 11.44 -6.71 16.74
CA MET A 188 11.59 -5.25 16.80
C MET A 188 12.70 -4.85 17.78
N ASN A 189 13.53 -3.92 17.35
CA ASN A 189 14.55 -3.30 18.17
C ASN A 189 13.94 -2.29 19.17
N THR A 190 14.71 -1.95 20.19
CA THR A 190 14.36 -0.87 21.11
C THR A 190 14.31 0.46 20.37
N GLY A 191 13.23 1.22 20.54
CA GLY A 191 12.96 2.45 19.79
C GLY A 191 12.47 2.21 18.37
N GLY A 192 12.08 0.96 18.04
CA GLY A 192 11.51 0.61 16.74
C GLY A 192 10.24 1.38 16.42
N ARG A 193 9.98 1.55 15.12
CA ARG A 193 8.83 2.31 14.61
C ARG A 193 7.96 1.41 13.75
N ILE A 194 6.64 1.52 13.93
CA ILE A 194 5.65 0.72 13.20
C ILE A 194 4.59 1.66 12.63
N PRO A 195 4.78 2.17 11.39
CA PRO A 195 3.70 2.79 10.63
C PRO A 195 2.65 1.72 10.28
N ILE A 196 1.41 1.91 10.72
CA ILE A 196 0.28 1.03 10.37
C ILE A 196 -0.49 1.71 9.23
N CYS A 197 -0.30 1.19 8.03
CA CYS A 197 -0.92 1.66 6.80
C CYS A 197 -2.20 0.89 6.46
N GLY A 198 -2.22 -0.42 6.74
CA GLY A 198 -3.34 -1.28 6.40
C GLY A 198 -3.28 -2.63 7.11
N LEU A 199 -4.40 -3.32 7.10
CA LEU A 199 -4.60 -4.60 7.79
C LEU A 199 -5.35 -5.55 6.84
N ILE A 200 -4.84 -5.73 5.61
CA ILE A 200 -5.57 -6.35 4.50
C ILE A 200 -6.03 -7.79 4.80
N SER A 201 -5.31 -8.52 5.67
CA SER A 201 -5.72 -9.88 6.06
C SER A 201 -7.01 -9.91 6.89
N TRP A 202 -7.46 -8.78 7.39
CA TRP A 202 -8.68 -8.66 8.19
C TRP A 202 -9.88 -8.11 7.39
N TYR A 203 -9.68 -7.71 6.13
CA TYR A 203 -10.78 -7.11 5.32
C TYR A 203 -11.88 -8.12 5.00
N ASP A 204 -11.56 -9.40 4.87
CA ASP A 204 -12.54 -10.48 4.63
C ASP A 204 -13.30 -10.90 5.90
N GLU A 205 -12.81 -10.51 7.09
CA GLU A 205 -13.40 -10.90 8.38
C GLU A 205 -14.50 -9.95 8.85
N GLY A 206 -14.87 -8.96 8.03
CA GLY A 206 -15.88 -7.93 8.33
C GLY A 206 -15.34 -6.86 9.30
N ALA A 207 -15.74 -5.60 9.06
CA ALA A 207 -15.46 -4.44 9.93
C ALA A 207 -14.02 -4.32 10.46
N LEU A 208 -13.01 -4.51 9.60
CA LEU A 208 -11.57 -4.38 9.93
C LEU A 208 -11.12 -5.26 11.12
N GLY A 209 -11.65 -6.47 11.23
CA GLY A 209 -11.30 -7.39 12.33
C GLY A 209 -11.98 -7.07 13.66
N GLY A 210 -13.01 -6.23 13.65
CA GLY A 210 -13.74 -5.82 14.86
C GLY A 210 -14.59 -6.93 15.51
N HIS A 211 -14.72 -8.07 14.86
CA HIS A 211 -15.29 -9.26 15.47
C HIS A 211 -14.18 -10.24 15.78
N ALA A 212 -13.98 -10.54 17.05
CA ALA A 212 -13.05 -11.58 17.48
C ALA A 212 -13.37 -12.87 16.71
N VAL A 213 -12.42 -13.31 15.89
CA VAL A 213 -12.47 -14.66 15.33
C VAL A 213 -12.45 -15.61 16.51
N GLY A 214 -13.50 -16.40 16.65
CA GLY A 214 -13.70 -17.27 17.82
C GLY A 214 -12.45 -18.10 18.09
N GLY A 215 -11.92 -18.01 19.30
CA GLY A 215 -10.76 -18.78 19.77
C GLY A 215 -9.39 -18.11 19.61
N ALA A 216 -9.29 -16.89 19.11
CA ALA A 216 -8.03 -16.15 19.10
C ALA A 216 -7.58 -15.87 20.54
N GLN A 217 -6.36 -16.29 20.86
CA GLN A 217 -5.74 -15.97 22.14
C GLN A 217 -5.61 -14.44 22.25
N ASP A 218 -6.06 -13.85 23.37
CA ASP A 218 -5.87 -12.43 23.62
C ASP A 218 -4.36 -12.11 23.69
N ASN A 219 -3.83 -11.52 22.64
CA ASN A 219 -2.42 -11.13 22.54
C ASN A 219 -2.17 -9.68 23.01
N LEU A 220 -3.21 -8.96 23.44
CA LEU A 220 -3.10 -7.56 23.88
C LEU A 220 -2.08 -7.38 25.02
N PRO A 221 -2.04 -8.20 26.09
CA PRO A 221 -1.04 -8.05 27.14
C PRO A 221 0.40 -8.21 26.63
N LYS A 222 0.64 -9.12 25.69
CA LYS A 222 1.96 -9.31 25.07
C LYS A 222 2.36 -8.11 24.23
N LEU A 223 1.42 -7.56 23.46
CA LEU A 223 1.64 -6.36 22.67
C LEU A 223 2.01 -5.17 23.53
N TRP A 224 1.21 -4.86 24.56
CA TRP A 224 1.46 -3.76 25.50
C TRP A 224 2.81 -3.89 26.19
N ARG A 225 3.16 -5.10 26.64
CA ARG A 225 4.49 -5.36 27.22
C ARG A 225 5.60 -5.06 26.21
N SER A 226 5.45 -5.50 24.95
CA SER A 226 6.45 -5.26 23.90
C SER A 226 6.62 -3.76 23.63
N ILE A 227 5.52 -3.00 23.55
CA ILE A 227 5.54 -1.55 23.37
C ILE A 227 6.31 -0.88 24.51
N LEU A 228 5.98 -1.21 25.76
CA LEU A 228 6.63 -0.65 26.94
C LEU A 228 8.13 -0.98 26.99
N VAL A 229 8.46 -2.28 26.94
CA VAL A 229 9.84 -2.74 27.15
C VAL A 229 10.78 -2.30 26.04
N LYS A 230 10.29 -2.30 24.80
CA LYS A 230 11.07 -1.88 23.61
C LYS A 230 10.88 -0.42 23.26
N ARG A 231 10.03 0.31 23.97
CA ARG A 231 9.73 1.72 23.70
C ARG A 231 9.35 1.97 22.24
N LEU A 232 8.44 1.11 21.72
CA LEU A 232 8.02 1.17 20.33
C LEU A 232 7.15 2.39 20.06
N SER A 233 7.33 3.00 18.89
CA SER A 233 6.42 4.01 18.34
C SER A 233 5.51 3.32 17.32
N ILE A 234 4.24 3.17 17.65
CA ILE A 234 3.23 2.58 16.76
C ILE A 234 2.28 3.69 16.34
N ASN A 235 2.18 3.94 15.03
CA ASN A 235 1.42 5.06 14.49
C ASN A 235 0.48 4.56 13.39
N GLY A 236 -0.82 4.58 13.66
CA GLY A 236 -1.86 4.46 12.65
C GLY A 236 -2.04 5.78 11.92
N PHE A 237 -2.33 5.74 10.62
CA PHE A 237 -2.61 6.94 9.83
C PHE A 237 -3.58 6.65 8.69
N ILE A 238 -4.35 7.64 8.33
CA ILE A 238 -5.18 7.67 7.13
C ILE A 238 -4.60 8.75 6.22
N ILE A 239 -4.20 8.37 5.03
CA ILE A 239 -3.41 9.26 4.15
C ILE A 239 -4.16 10.51 3.70
N SER A 240 -5.50 10.47 3.64
CA SER A 240 -6.33 11.64 3.32
C SER A 240 -6.14 12.80 4.29
N ASP A 241 -5.79 12.53 5.55
CA ASP A 241 -5.57 13.56 6.57
C ASP A 241 -4.30 14.38 6.30
N HIS A 242 -3.44 13.88 5.43
CA HIS A 242 -2.13 14.47 5.10
C HIS A 242 -2.04 14.97 3.67
N TRP A 243 -3.18 15.12 2.98
CA TRP A 243 -3.22 15.46 1.55
C TRP A 243 -2.52 16.78 1.20
N ALA A 244 -2.39 17.70 2.16
CA ALA A 244 -1.61 18.93 2.00
C ALA A 244 -0.11 18.69 1.66
N LEU A 245 0.41 17.48 1.92
CA LEU A 245 1.79 17.10 1.58
C LEU A 245 1.90 16.40 0.21
N PHE A 246 0.79 16.24 -0.51
CA PHE A 246 0.78 15.49 -1.77
C PHE A 246 1.68 16.12 -2.84
N ASP A 247 1.68 17.45 -2.94
CA ASP A 247 2.54 18.16 -3.90
C ASP A 247 4.03 18.01 -3.56
N SER A 248 4.37 17.97 -2.26
CA SER A 248 5.75 17.70 -1.80
C SER A 248 6.18 16.28 -2.17
N PHE A 249 5.28 15.31 -2.03
CA PHE A 249 5.50 13.94 -2.47
C PHE A 249 5.74 13.88 -3.99
N LEU A 250 4.90 14.53 -4.80
CA LEU A 250 5.08 14.55 -6.25
C LEU A 250 6.39 15.22 -6.66
N ALA A 251 6.77 16.32 -6.00
CA ALA A 251 8.02 17.02 -6.26
C ALA A 251 9.27 16.14 -6.00
N ASP A 252 9.20 15.25 -4.98
CA ASP A 252 10.28 14.29 -4.67
C ASP A 252 10.25 13.08 -5.62
N ILE A 253 9.08 12.47 -5.81
CA ILE A 253 8.98 11.13 -6.40
C ILE A 253 8.82 11.15 -7.92
N ALA A 254 8.12 12.14 -8.50
CA ALA A 254 7.86 12.14 -9.95
C ALA A 254 9.15 12.18 -10.79
N PRO A 255 10.17 13.01 -10.46
CA PRO A 255 11.45 12.98 -11.18
C PRO A 255 12.15 11.61 -11.08
N ARG A 256 12.08 10.96 -9.91
CA ARG A 256 12.71 9.66 -9.68
C ARG A 256 12.01 8.52 -10.43
N VAL A 257 10.69 8.61 -10.59
CA VAL A 257 9.93 7.70 -11.46
C VAL A 257 10.29 7.93 -12.92
N ALA A 258 10.34 9.19 -13.37
CA ALA A 258 10.72 9.53 -14.74
C ALA A 258 12.16 9.07 -15.09
N ALA A 259 13.08 9.13 -14.13
CA ALA A 259 14.46 8.64 -14.27
C ALA A 259 14.59 7.10 -14.15
N GLY A 260 13.52 6.37 -13.80
CA GLY A 260 13.55 4.92 -13.57
C GLY A 260 14.22 4.49 -12.25
N GLU A 261 14.51 5.44 -11.36
CA GLU A 261 15.06 5.16 -10.03
C GLU A 261 14.02 4.50 -9.13
N ILE A 262 12.77 4.98 -9.20
CA ILE A 262 11.60 4.36 -8.57
C ILE A 262 10.84 3.60 -9.65
N ARG A 263 10.81 2.30 -9.52
CA ARG A 263 10.12 1.38 -10.43
C ARG A 263 8.73 1.05 -9.89
N PHE A 264 7.83 0.71 -10.79
CA PHE A 264 6.47 0.27 -10.45
C PHE A 264 6.08 -0.95 -11.30
N TYR A 265 5.08 -1.66 -10.84
CA TYR A 265 4.50 -2.79 -11.57
C TYR A 265 2.98 -2.67 -11.55
N GLU A 266 2.38 -2.78 -12.72
CA GLU A 266 0.94 -2.69 -12.91
C GLU A 266 0.41 -4.01 -13.48
N ASP A 267 -0.57 -4.58 -12.81
CA ASP A 267 -1.29 -5.77 -13.24
C ASP A 267 -2.58 -5.30 -13.90
N ILE A 268 -2.62 -5.35 -15.23
CA ILE A 268 -3.70 -4.74 -16.03
C ILE A 268 -4.65 -5.83 -16.49
N THR A 269 -5.92 -5.70 -16.12
CA THR A 269 -7.03 -6.52 -16.62
C THR A 269 -7.87 -5.67 -17.56
N GLU A 270 -8.13 -6.18 -18.78
CA GLU A 270 -8.97 -5.53 -19.78
C GLU A 270 -10.44 -5.73 -19.48
N GLY A 271 -11.26 -4.69 -19.69
CA GLY A 271 -12.73 -4.70 -19.61
C GLY A 271 -13.28 -4.50 -18.20
N LEU A 272 -14.28 -3.60 -18.09
CA LEU A 272 -14.95 -3.30 -16.82
C LEU A 272 -15.67 -4.51 -16.24
N GLU A 273 -16.19 -5.37 -17.08
CA GLU A 273 -16.87 -6.61 -16.69
C GLU A 273 -15.97 -7.57 -15.89
N ASN A 274 -14.66 -7.45 -16.03
CA ASN A 274 -13.68 -8.25 -15.32
C ASN A 274 -13.26 -7.64 -13.96
N ALA A 275 -13.71 -6.43 -13.63
CA ALA A 275 -13.34 -5.75 -12.39
C ALA A 275 -13.74 -6.54 -11.12
N PRO A 276 -14.94 -7.18 -11.01
CA PRO A 276 -15.28 -7.99 -9.83
C PRO A 276 -14.32 -9.19 -9.64
N LYS A 277 -13.94 -9.85 -10.73
CA LYS A 277 -12.98 -10.97 -10.69
C LYS A 277 -11.59 -10.51 -10.30
N ALA A 278 -11.14 -9.37 -10.83
CA ALA A 278 -9.84 -8.79 -10.49
C ALA A 278 -9.78 -8.36 -9.02
N LEU A 279 -10.87 -7.78 -8.47
CA LEU A 279 -10.97 -7.44 -7.05
C LEU A 279 -10.89 -8.69 -6.15
N THR A 280 -11.63 -9.74 -6.51
CA THR A 280 -11.57 -11.03 -5.78
C THR A 280 -10.15 -11.60 -5.85
N GLY A 281 -9.50 -11.54 -7.00
CA GLY A 281 -8.10 -11.95 -7.17
C GLY A 281 -7.13 -11.13 -6.30
N LEU A 282 -7.33 -9.82 -6.20
CA LEU A 282 -6.55 -8.93 -5.35
C LEU A 282 -6.68 -9.33 -3.86
N LEU A 283 -7.90 -9.54 -3.36
CA LEU A 283 -8.14 -9.95 -1.97
C LEU A 283 -7.52 -11.32 -1.66
N ASN A 284 -7.50 -12.22 -2.63
CA ASN A 284 -6.83 -13.52 -2.54
C ASN A 284 -5.31 -13.45 -2.82
N GLY A 285 -4.75 -12.26 -2.98
CA GLY A 285 -3.32 -12.06 -3.20
C GLY A 285 -2.80 -12.62 -4.53
N GLN A 286 -3.62 -12.67 -5.58
CA GLN A 286 -3.24 -13.19 -6.90
C GLN A 286 -2.56 -12.14 -7.79
N ASN A 287 -2.82 -10.85 -7.56
CA ASN A 287 -2.26 -9.75 -8.33
C ASN A 287 -0.76 -9.54 -8.12
N PHE A 288 -0.12 -8.92 -9.10
CA PHE A 288 1.25 -8.43 -9.01
C PHE A 288 1.26 -6.90 -9.08
N GLY A 289 1.92 -6.25 -8.11
CA GLY A 289 1.94 -4.78 -8.07
C GLY A 289 0.56 -4.15 -7.89
N LYS A 290 0.28 -3.11 -8.68
CA LYS A 290 -1.01 -2.39 -8.66
C LYS A 290 -1.99 -3.03 -9.63
N GLN A 291 -3.10 -3.57 -9.12
CA GLN A 291 -4.20 -4.03 -9.96
C GLN A 291 -4.92 -2.84 -10.59
N LEU A 292 -5.06 -2.87 -11.89
CA LEU A 292 -5.79 -1.88 -12.68
C LEU A 292 -6.78 -2.55 -13.63
N ILE A 293 -7.85 -1.83 -13.96
CA ILE A 293 -8.79 -2.22 -15.01
C ILE A 293 -8.64 -1.21 -16.14
N LYS A 294 -8.40 -1.68 -17.33
CA LYS A 294 -8.34 -0.86 -18.54
C LYS A 294 -9.64 -1.03 -19.33
N LEU A 295 -10.27 0.09 -19.66
CA LEU A 295 -11.52 0.17 -20.41
C LEU A 295 -11.26 0.35 -21.90
#